data_8bb0d7860b0f33adbd38674bed6d73dc
#
_entry.id   8bb0d7860b0f33adbd38674bed6d73dc
#
_cell.length_a   1.000
_cell.length_b   1.000
_cell.length_c   1.000
_cell.angle_alpha   90.00
_cell.angle_beta   90.00
_cell.angle_gamma   90.00
#
_symmetry.space_group_name_H-M   'P 1'
#
loop_
_entity.id
_entity.type
_entity.pdbx_description
1 polymer ?
#
loop_
_entity_poly.entity_id
_entity_poly.type
_entity_poly.pdbx_seq_one_letter_code
_entity_poly.pdbx_strand_id
1 'polypeptide(L)'
;MKKILPSILSADFANLERDIKELESIGIDMFHIDVMDGNFVPNISFGFPIIESIRPKTDKVFDCHLMIANPENYVEQFCKVGCDMVSFHIEATNHADRVIQVIKNKGKKAGIVLNPQTPIESIKYLLPKLDYVLIMTVNPGFGGQKFIPEMLEKIEELAKLREEKNYNFLIEVDGGINIETSKACRDKGADLLVCGSFLFGASNKEKILGELLK
;
A
#
# COMPACT_ATOMS: atom_id res chain seq x y z
N MET A 1 12.47 9.52 3.01
CA MET A 1 12.79 9.28 1.58
C MET A 1 11.47 8.95 0.91
N LYS A 2 11.07 9.70 -0.12
CA LYS A 2 9.77 9.51 -0.81
C LYS A 2 9.92 8.45 -1.89
N LYS A 3 9.00 7.48 -1.98
CA LYS A 3 9.07 6.35 -2.91
C LYS A 3 7.76 6.14 -3.67
N ILE A 4 7.89 5.62 -4.88
CA ILE A 4 6.78 5.13 -5.69
C ILE A 4 6.74 3.61 -5.59
N LEU A 5 5.56 3.07 -5.28
CA LEU A 5 5.29 1.65 -5.21
C LEU A 5 4.34 1.28 -6.36
N PRO A 6 4.84 0.63 -7.42
CA PRO A 6 3.95 0.13 -8.46
C PRO A 6 3.02 -0.94 -7.91
N SER A 7 1.69 -0.75 -8.07
CA SER A 7 0.73 -1.83 -7.76
C SER A 7 0.73 -2.86 -8.87
N ILE A 8 1.15 -4.09 -8.56
CA ILE A 8 1.15 -5.19 -9.50
C ILE A 8 -0.26 -5.63 -9.94
N LEU A 9 -1.31 -5.10 -9.31
CA LEU A 9 -2.69 -5.28 -9.79
C LEU A 9 -2.87 -4.77 -11.23
N SER A 10 -2.03 -3.82 -11.68
CA SER A 10 -2.05 -3.25 -13.02
C SER A 10 -1.06 -3.92 -13.99
N ALA A 11 -0.32 -4.94 -13.57
CA ALA A 11 0.62 -5.68 -14.39
C ALA A 11 -0.07 -6.69 -15.32
N ASP A 12 0.65 -7.18 -16.31
CA ASP A 12 0.25 -8.34 -17.10
C ASP A 12 0.52 -9.62 -16.30
N PHE A 13 -0.51 -10.21 -15.70
CA PHE A 13 -0.39 -11.42 -14.87
C PHE A 13 0.15 -12.64 -15.62
N ALA A 14 0.00 -12.69 -16.95
CA ALA A 14 0.61 -13.73 -17.75
C ALA A 14 2.14 -13.57 -17.91
N ASN A 15 2.67 -12.36 -17.63
CA ASN A 15 4.08 -12.00 -17.78
C ASN A 15 4.60 -11.21 -16.57
N LEU A 16 4.13 -11.51 -15.37
CA LEU A 16 4.35 -10.72 -14.16
C LEU A 16 5.85 -10.56 -13.81
N GLU A 17 6.66 -11.63 -13.99
CA GLU A 17 8.12 -11.55 -13.80
C GLU A 17 8.77 -10.52 -14.73
N ARG A 18 8.38 -10.49 -16.01
CA ARG A 18 8.87 -9.50 -16.98
C ARG A 18 8.58 -8.07 -16.50
N ASP A 19 7.35 -7.82 -16.10
CA ASP A 19 6.91 -6.48 -15.69
C ASP A 19 7.63 -6.01 -14.41
N ILE A 20 7.83 -6.92 -13.45
CA ILE A 20 8.63 -6.65 -12.23
C ILE A 20 10.07 -6.29 -12.63
N LYS A 21 10.71 -7.10 -13.49
CA LYS A 21 12.10 -6.85 -13.92
C LYS A 21 12.27 -5.56 -14.71
N GLU A 22 11.30 -5.20 -15.55
CA GLU A 22 11.30 -3.91 -16.24
C GLU A 22 11.33 -2.75 -15.23
N LEU A 23 10.45 -2.78 -14.21
CA LEU A 23 10.38 -1.73 -13.20
C LEU A 23 11.60 -1.70 -12.28
N GLU A 24 12.18 -2.85 -11.93
CA GLU A 24 13.45 -2.91 -11.20
C GLU A 24 14.59 -2.23 -11.98
N SER A 25 14.63 -2.43 -13.30
CA SER A 25 15.70 -1.86 -14.16
C SER A 25 15.72 -0.34 -14.18
N ILE A 26 14.60 0.31 -13.89
CA ILE A 26 14.46 1.77 -13.81
C ILE A 26 14.52 2.31 -12.36
N GLY A 27 14.86 1.46 -11.37
CA GLY A 27 15.14 1.86 -10.00
C GLY A 27 13.99 1.65 -8.99
N ILE A 28 12.94 0.92 -9.35
CA ILE A 28 11.91 0.51 -8.38
C ILE A 28 12.50 -0.52 -7.41
N ASP A 29 12.30 -0.29 -6.12
CA ASP A 29 12.80 -1.13 -5.02
C ASP A 29 11.69 -1.67 -4.10
N MET A 30 10.43 -1.32 -4.38
CA MET A 30 9.25 -1.77 -3.64
C MET A 30 8.08 -2.00 -4.61
N PHE A 31 7.28 -3.04 -4.38
CA PHE A 31 6.07 -3.36 -5.15
C PHE A 31 4.88 -3.46 -4.21
N HIS A 32 3.77 -2.86 -4.59
CA HIS A 32 2.50 -2.95 -3.87
C HIS A 32 1.66 -4.12 -4.39
N ILE A 33 1.09 -4.89 -3.47
CA ILE A 33 0.39 -6.15 -3.73
C ILE A 33 -1.03 -6.06 -3.16
N ASP A 34 -2.01 -5.80 -4.02
CA ASP A 34 -3.42 -5.66 -3.66
C ASP A 34 -4.10 -7.04 -3.58
N VAL A 35 -4.35 -7.53 -2.38
CA VAL A 35 -5.05 -8.80 -2.13
C VAL A 35 -6.51 -8.54 -1.82
N MET A 36 -7.40 -9.11 -2.64
CA MET A 36 -8.86 -8.92 -2.56
C MET A 36 -9.58 -10.27 -2.53
N ASP A 37 -10.57 -10.43 -1.65
CA ASP A 37 -11.27 -11.69 -1.39
C ASP A 37 -12.71 -11.77 -1.92
N GLY A 38 -13.20 -10.69 -2.55
CA GLY A 38 -14.58 -10.60 -3.03
C GLY A 38 -15.63 -10.45 -1.91
N ASN A 39 -15.19 -10.28 -0.67
CA ASN A 39 -16.04 -10.13 0.51
C ASN A 39 -15.88 -8.75 1.14
N PHE A 40 -14.66 -8.36 1.51
CA PHE A 40 -14.39 -7.00 2.02
C PHE A 40 -14.56 -5.95 0.91
N VAL A 41 -14.13 -6.27 -0.31
CA VAL A 41 -14.35 -5.48 -1.52
C VAL A 41 -15.02 -6.33 -2.61
N PRO A 42 -15.82 -5.72 -3.53
CA PRO A 42 -16.56 -6.46 -4.55
C PRO A 42 -15.68 -6.87 -5.75
N ASN A 43 -14.47 -7.34 -5.49
CA ASN A 43 -13.51 -7.80 -6.48
C ASN A 43 -12.62 -8.88 -5.88
N ILE A 44 -12.10 -9.78 -6.72
CA ILE A 44 -11.13 -10.82 -6.37
C ILE A 44 -9.87 -10.56 -7.18
N SER A 45 -8.71 -10.49 -6.53
CA SER A 45 -7.42 -10.32 -7.21
C SER A 45 -6.63 -11.61 -7.22
N PHE A 46 -5.68 -11.75 -6.33
CA PHE A 46 -4.81 -12.92 -6.19
C PHE A 46 -4.37 -13.08 -4.72
N GLY A 47 -3.66 -14.17 -4.42
CA GLY A 47 -3.23 -14.47 -3.06
C GLY A 47 -1.91 -15.22 -3.02
N PHE A 48 -1.76 -16.11 -2.05
CA PHE A 48 -0.52 -16.80 -1.74
C PHE A 48 0.21 -17.41 -2.93
N PRO A 49 -0.44 -18.18 -3.86
CA PRO A 49 0.28 -18.85 -4.94
C PRO A 49 1.00 -17.90 -5.89
N ILE A 50 0.42 -16.73 -6.16
CA ILE A 50 1.05 -15.71 -7.00
C ILE A 50 2.25 -15.09 -6.28
N ILE A 51 2.09 -14.73 -5.00
CA ILE A 51 3.18 -14.15 -4.20
C ILE A 51 4.34 -15.15 -4.06
N GLU A 52 4.05 -16.41 -3.74
CA GLU A 52 5.04 -17.47 -3.67
C GLU A 52 5.80 -17.68 -4.99
N SER A 53 5.10 -17.55 -6.14
CA SER A 53 5.72 -17.73 -7.45
C SER A 53 6.65 -16.60 -7.85
N ILE A 54 6.34 -15.37 -7.46
CA ILE A 54 7.14 -14.18 -7.81
C ILE A 54 8.21 -13.86 -6.77
N ARG A 55 8.05 -14.26 -5.51
CA ARG A 55 9.03 -13.96 -4.45
C ARG A 55 10.46 -14.37 -4.78
N PRO A 56 10.76 -15.57 -5.31
CA PRO A 56 12.11 -15.98 -5.67
C PRO A 56 12.67 -15.24 -6.91
N LYS A 57 11.85 -14.45 -7.60
CA LYS A 57 12.25 -13.71 -8.81
C LYS A 57 12.81 -12.32 -8.50
N THR A 58 12.63 -11.81 -7.29
CA THR A 58 13.05 -10.46 -6.89
C THR A 58 13.46 -10.42 -5.42
N ASP A 59 14.41 -9.56 -5.08
CA ASP A 59 14.80 -9.24 -3.70
C ASP A 59 14.13 -7.94 -3.19
N LYS A 60 13.33 -7.31 -4.02
CA LYS A 60 12.67 -6.04 -3.69
C LYS A 60 11.59 -6.22 -2.64
N VAL A 61 11.26 -5.15 -1.95
CA VAL A 61 10.26 -5.15 -0.88
C VAL A 61 8.87 -5.43 -1.46
N PHE A 62 8.16 -6.38 -0.85
CA PHE A 62 6.74 -6.62 -1.09
C PHE A 62 5.91 -5.99 0.01
N ASP A 63 5.18 -4.96 -0.34
CA ASP A 63 4.19 -4.29 0.49
C ASP A 63 2.81 -4.86 0.16
N CYS A 64 2.25 -5.60 1.09
CA CYS A 64 1.03 -6.37 0.90
C CYS A 64 -0.16 -5.70 1.57
N HIS A 65 -1.08 -5.19 0.76
CA HIS A 65 -2.32 -4.55 1.17
C HIS A 65 -3.48 -5.55 1.17
N LEU A 66 -3.99 -5.87 2.35
CA LEU A 66 -5.04 -6.86 2.55
C LEU A 66 -6.42 -6.22 2.57
N MET A 67 -7.11 -6.24 1.44
CA MET A 67 -8.53 -5.91 1.29
C MET A 67 -9.38 -7.20 1.45
N ILE A 68 -9.27 -7.82 2.63
CA ILE A 68 -9.92 -9.10 2.95
C ILE A 68 -10.66 -9.02 4.29
N ALA A 69 -11.73 -9.77 4.43
CA ALA A 69 -12.44 -9.91 5.69
C ALA A 69 -11.64 -10.80 6.66
N ASN A 70 -11.68 -10.45 7.96
CA ASN A 70 -11.02 -11.19 9.03
C ASN A 70 -9.52 -11.46 8.75
N PRO A 71 -8.70 -10.41 8.53
CA PRO A 71 -7.29 -10.55 8.16
C PRO A 71 -6.47 -11.34 9.19
N GLU A 72 -6.91 -11.41 10.45
CA GLU A 72 -6.30 -12.22 11.52
C GLU A 72 -6.14 -13.70 11.16
N ASN A 73 -6.95 -14.22 10.26
CA ASN A 73 -6.88 -15.61 9.81
C ASN A 73 -5.76 -15.85 8.78
N TYR A 74 -5.22 -14.79 8.16
CA TYR A 74 -4.35 -14.89 6.99
C TYR A 74 -3.01 -14.19 7.12
N VAL A 75 -2.87 -13.15 7.97
CA VAL A 75 -1.66 -12.31 8.05
C VAL A 75 -0.39 -13.11 8.30
N GLU A 76 -0.46 -14.18 9.12
CA GLU A 76 0.69 -15.03 9.38
C GLU A 76 1.20 -15.71 8.10
N GLN A 77 0.28 -16.18 7.25
CA GLN A 77 0.65 -16.81 6.00
C GLN A 77 1.22 -15.80 4.99
N PHE A 78 0.66 -14.59 4.89
CA PHE A 78 1.24 -13.53 4.06
C PHE A 78 2.68 -13.19 4.47
N CYS A 79 2.96 -13.13 5.77
CA CYS A 79 4.33 -12.97 6.25
C CYS A 79 5.25 -14.13 5.82
N LYS A 80 4.76 -15.38 5.83
CA LYS A 80 5.53 -16.58 5.46
C LYS A 80 5.84 -16.67 3.97
N VAL A 81 4.89 -16.31 3.11
CA VAL A 81 5.09 -16.36 1.65
C VAL A 81 5.98 -15.25 1.10
N GLY A 82 6.47 -14.35 1.96
CA GLY A 82 7.52 -13.42 1.62
C GLY A 82 7.11 -11.96 1.52
N CYS A 83 5.93 -11.57 2.03
CA CYS A 83 5.60 -10.15 2.21
C CYS A 83 6.51 -9.54 3.28
N ASP A 84 7.05 -8.35 3.02
CA ASP A 84 7.97 -7.64 3.92
C ASP A 84 7.24 -6.60 4.75
N MET A 85 6.20 -6.01 4.17
CA MET A 85 5.25 -5.10 4.76
C MET A 85 3.86 -5.69 4.59
N VAL A 86 3.01 -5.61 5.62
CA VAL A 86 1.64 -6.11 5.57
C VAL A 86 0.71 -5.10 6.24
N SER A 87 -0.25 -4.61 5.48
CA SER A 87 -1.32 -3.74 5.97
C SER A 87 -2.69 -4.39 5.81
N PHE A 88 -3.58 -4.01 6.69
CA PHE A 88 -4.98 -4.46 6.70
C PHE A 88 -5.90 -3.32 7.08
N HIS A 89 -7.12 -3.34 6.60
CA HIS A 89 -8.12 -2.34 6.92
C HIS A 89 -8.56 -2.42 8.37
N ILE A 90 -8.61 -1.26 9.05
CA ILE A 90 -9.13 -1.18 10.42
C ILE A 90 -10.58 -1.67 10.49
N GLU A 91 -11.34 -1.47 9.41
CA GLU A 91 -12.73 -1.85 9.26
C GLU A 91 -12.93 -3.38 9.08
N ALA A 92 -11.86 -4.12 8.80
CA ALA A 92 -11.92 -5.56 8.50
C ALA A 92 -11.80 -6.46 9.74
N THR A 93 -11.44 -5.90 10.92
CA THR A 93 -11.24 -6.67 12.15
C THR A 93 -11.60 -5.90 13.41
N ASN A 94 -12.10 -6.62 14.43
CA ASN A 94 -12.29 -6.08 15.77
C ASN A 94 -11.03 -6.21 16.66
N HIS A 95 -9.96 -6.83 16.17
CA HIS A 95 -8.78 -7.19 16.94
C HIS A 95 -7.48 -6.65 16.35
N ALA A 96 -7.49 -5.42 15.81
CA ALA A 96 -6.37 -4.80 15.07
C ALA A 96 -5.04 -4.86 15.84
N ASP A 97 -5.02 -4.61 17.16
CA ASP A 97 -3.79 -4.70 17.96
C ASP A 97 -3.16 -6.10 17.92
N ARG A 98 -3.98 -7.15 17.98
CA ARG A 98 -3.50 -8.54 17.86
C ARG A 98 -2.90 -8.82 16.50
N VAL A 99 -3.54 -8.32 15.41
CA VAL A 99 -3.05 -8.49 14.04
C VAL A 99 -1.68 -7.83 13.88
N ILE A 100 -1.51 -6.58 14.37
CA ILE A 100 -0.23 -5.88 14.39
C ILE A 100 0.84 -6.71 15.10
N GLN A 101 0.53 -7.27 16.28
CA GLN A 101 1.48 -8.11 17.02
C GLN A 101 1.90 -9.35 16.26
N VAL A 102 0.97 -10.04 15.57
CA VAL A 102 1.28 -11.21 14.74
C VAL A 102 2.27 -10.83 13.63
N ILE A 103 2.03 -9.75 12.89
CA ILE A 103 2.92 -9.28 11.82
C ILE A 103 4.30 -8.95 12.38
N LYS A 104 4.38 -8.19 13.46
CA LYS A 104 5.66 -7.80 14.09
C LYS A 104 6.44 -8.98 14.66
N ASN A 105 5.77 -9.96 15.25
CA ASN A 105 6.41 -11.18 15.74
C ASN A 105 7.03 -12.03 14.62
N LYS A 106 6.60 -11.84 13.37
CA LYS A 106 7.23 -12.43 12.18
C LYS A 106 8.39 -11.58 11.62
N GLY A 107 8.77 -10.50 12.30
CA GLY A 107 9.82 -9.58 11.87
C GLY A 107 9.44 -8.72 10.66
N LYS A 108 8.13 -8.57 10.39
CA LYS A 108 7.61 -7.80 9.25
C LYS A 108 7.10 -6.43 9.69
N LYS A 109 6.99 -5.50 8.73
CA LYS A 109 6.43 -4.18 8.96
C LYS A 109 4.91 -4.24 8.99
N ALA A 110 4.31 -3.68 10.04
CA ALA A 110 2.87 -3.69 10.23
C ALA A 110 2.26 -2.32 9.87
N GLY A 111 1.28 -2.34 8.98
CA GLY A 111 0.49 -1.18 8.58
C GLY A 111 -0.99 -1.31 8.91
N ILE A 112 -1.66 -0.17 9.04
CA ILE A 112 -3.12 -0.08 9.06
C ILE A 112 -3.60 0.76 7.90
N VAL A 113 -4.70 0.33 7.29
CA VAL A 113 -5.36 1.01 6.18
C VAL A 113 -6.62 1.70 6.68
N LEU A 114 -6.85 2.93 6.21
CA LEU A 114 -8.06 3.70 6.46
C LEU A 114 -8.81 3.93 5.14
N ASN A 115 -10.08 3.51 5.10
CA ASN A 115 -10.99 3.89 4.01
C ASN A 115 -11.22 5.41 3.98
N PRO A 116 -11.70 6.00 2.85
CA PRO A 116 -11.94 7.43 2.76
C PRO A 116 -12.82 7.99 3.89
N GLN A 117 -13.86 7.28 4.30
CA GLN A 117 -14.79 7.71 5.36
C GLN A 117 -14.26 7.51 6.79
N THR A 118 -13.20 6.74 6.99
CA THR A 118 -12.73 6.35 8.34
C THR A 118 -11.81 7.42 8.93
N PRO A 119 -12.12 8.00 10.09
CA PRO A 119 -11.31 9.04 10.70
C PRO A 119 -10.02 8.49 11.32
N ILE A 120 -9.00 9.33 11.44
CA ILE A 120 -7.70 8.99 12.05
C ILE A 120 -7.85 8.57 13.52
N GLU A 121 -8.80 9.14 14.23
CA GLU A 121 -9.09 8.83 15.63
C GLU A 121 -9.37 7.35 15.89
N SER A 122 -9.90 6.63 14.89
CA SER A 122 -10.18 5.18 15.00
C SER A 122 -8.93 4.35 15.28
N ILE A 123 -7.73 4.87 14.94
CA ILE A 123 -6.45 4.17 15.12
C ILE A 123 -5.48 4.86 16.09
N LYS A 124 -5.91 5.92 16.78
CA LYS A 124 -5.00 6.77 17.60
C LYS A 124 -4.18 5.99 18.63
N TYR A 125 -4.76 4.94 19.24
CA TYR A 125 -4.06 4.11 20.23
C TYR A 125 -3.14 3.05 19.61
N LEU A 126 -3.22 2.86 18.29
CA LEU A 126 -2.40 1.92 17.53
C LEU A 126 -1.20 2.61 16.89
N LEU A 127 -1.28 3.92 16.61
CA LEU A 127 -0.24 4.71 15.93
C LEU A 127 1.19 4.48 16.48
N PRO A 128 1.43 4.42 17.82
CA PRO A 128 2.77 4.19 18.34
C PRO A 128 3.38 2.83 18.01
N LYS A 129 2.54 1.88 17.56
CA LYS A 129 2.95 0.50 17.25
C LYS A 129 3.14 0.25 15.75
N LEU A 130 2.69 1.19 14.91
CA LEU A 130 2.70 1.04 13.45
C LEU A 130 4.03 1.40 12.84
N ASP A 131 4.39 0.71 11.76
CA ASP A 131 5.49 1.08 10.88
C ASP A 131 5.01 2.01 9.76
N TYR A 132 3.73 1.91 9.38
CA TYR A 132 3.10 2.81 8.41
C TYR A 132 1.57 2.85 8.55
N VAL A 133 0.98 3.89 7.97
CA VAL A 133 -0.47 4.04 7.81
C VAL A 133 -0.75 4.29 6.34
N LEU A 134 -1.59 3.46 5.75
CA LEU A 134 -2.07 3.60 4.39
C LEU A 134 -3.40 4.33 4.37
N ILE A 135 -3.47 5.46 3.68
CA ILE A 135 -4.70 6.21 3.44
C ILE A 135 -5.21 5.88 2.04
N MET A 136 -6.40 5.28 1.97
CA MET A 136 -7.07 5.10 0.68
C MET A 136 -7.50 6.46 0.13
N THR A 137 -7.04 6.76 -1.07
CA THR A 137 -7.40 7.99 -1.80
C THR A 137 -8.43 7.75 -2.91
N VAL A 138 -8.96 6.53 -2.93
CA VAL A 138 -10.14 6.07 -3.69
C VAL A 138 -10.92 5.08 -2.83
N ASN A 139 -12.12 4.66 -3.23
CA ASN A 139 -12.77 3.52 -2.60
C ASN A 139 -12.01 2.23 -2.98
N PRO A 140 -11.65 1.35 -2.02
CA PRO A 140 -10.89 0.13 -2.33
C PRO A 140 -11.66 -0.85 -3.22
N GLY A 141 -10.92 -1.68 -3.98
CA GLY A 141 -11.49 -2.77 -4.77
C GLY A 141 -11.23 -2.72 -6.27
N PHE A 142 -10.94 -1.56 -6.86
CA PHE A 142 -10.68 -1.44 -8.30
C PHE A 142 -9.55 -0.45 -8.58
N GLY A 143 -8.72 -0.78 -9.57
CA GLY A 143 -7.70 0.14 -10.10
C GLY A 143 -8.29 1.23 -11.01
N GLY A 144 -7.50 2.27 -11.32
CA GLY A 144 -7.83 3.29 -12.32
C GLY A 144 -8.90 4.29 -11.90
N GLN A 145 -9.25 4.37 -10.62
CA GLN A 145 -10.24 5.32 -10.10
C GLN A 145 -9.67 6.74 -9.99
N LYS A 146 -10.59 7.73 -9.92
CA LYS A 146 -10.23 9.13 -9.69
C LYS A 146 -9.90 9.35 -8.22
N PHE A 147 -8.84 10.10 -7.98
CA PHE A 147 -8.42 10.55 -6.66
C PHE A 147 -9.53 11.35 -5.95
N ILE A 148 -9.73 11.13 -4.68
CA ILE A 148 -10.68 11.85 -3.81
C ILE A 148 -9.92 13.03 -3.17
N PRO A 149 -10.17 14.30 -3.59
CA PRO A 149 -9.36 15.44 -3.18
C PRO A 149 -9.38 15.71 -1.66
N GLU A 150 -10.46 15.37 -0.98
CA GLU A 150 -10.62 15.54 0.47
C GLU A 150 -9.59 14.72 1.27
N MET A 151 -9.01 13.69 0.66
CA MET A 151 -7.98 12.87 1.31
C MET A 151 -6.68 13.63 1.53
N LEU A 152 -6.44 14.73 0.82
CA LEU A 152 -5.30 15.60 1.07
C LEU A 152 -5.33 16.21 2.48
N GLU A 153 -6.52 16.56 2.99
CA GLU A 153 -6.68 17.06 4.36
C GLU A 153 -6.37 15.95 5.38
N LYS A 154 -6.83 14.72 5.14
CA LYS A 154 -6.54 13.56 6.01
C LYS A 154 -5.04 13.24 6.05
N ILE A 155 -4.35 13.31 4.90
CA ILE A 155 -2.89 13.12 4.85
C ILE A 155 -2.17 14.18 5.69
N GLU A 156 -2.55 15.46 5.54
CA GLU A 156 -1.96 16.56 6.28
C GLU A 156 -2.22 16.44 7.80
N GLU A 157 -3.43 16.07 8.19
CA GLU A 157 -3.80 15.85 9.59
C GLU A 157 -2.95 14.74 10.22
N LEU A 158 -2.79 13.61 9.52
CA LEU A 158 -1.97 12.49 9.99
C LEU A 158 -0.47 12.88 10.06
N ALA A 159 0.01 13.68 9.12
CA ALA A 159 1.38 14.17 9.11
C ALA A 159 1.65 15.10 10.30
N LYS A 160 0.75 16.04 10.58
CA LYS A 160 0.82 16.93 11.76
C LYS A 160 0.80 16.12 13.05
N LEU A 161 -0.12 15.16 13.18
CA LEU A 161 -0.21 14.30 14.36
C LEU A 161 1.08 13.50 14.57
N ARG A 162 1.69 12.97 13.50
CA ARG A 162 2.97 12.27 13.54
C ARG A 162 4.09 13.16 14.11
N GLU A 163 4.18 14.40 13.63
CA GLU A 163 5.18 15.38 14.11
C GLU A 163 4.94 15.78 15.58
N GLU A 164 3.71 16.18 15.93
CA GLU A 164 3.33 16.60 17.28
C GLU A 164 3.60 15.54 18.35
N LYS A 165 3.38 14.26 17.99
CA LYS A 165 3.57 13.13 18.91
C LYS A 165 4.94 12.47 18.79
N ASN A 166 5.79 12.94 17.87
CA ASN A 166 7.09 12.33 17.55
C ASN A 166 6.97 10.82 17.24
N TYR A 167 5.96 10.46 16.45
CA TYR A 167 5.78 9.09 15.97
C TYR A 167 6.68 8.82 14.76
N ASN A 168 7.05 7.55 14.56
CA ASN A 168 8.01 7.15 13.53
C ASN A 168 7.39 6.21 12.47
N PHE A 169 6.12 6.38 12.13
CA PHE A 169 5.49 5.65 11.05
C PHE A 169 5.57 6.41 9.71
N LEU A 170 5.54 5.68 8.61
CA LEU A 170 5.42 6.24 7.28
C LEU A 170 3.95 6.47 6.91
N ILE A 171 3.68 7.47 6.07
CA ILE A 171 2.36 7.72 5.50
C ILE A 171 2.39 7.24 4.06
N GLU A 172 1.55 6.27 3.78
CA GLU A 172 1.33 5.71 2.46
C GLU A 172 -0.02 6.14 1.90
N VAL A 173 -0.11 6.30 0.59
CA VAL A 173 -1.37 6.64 -0.10
C VAL A 173 -1.58 5.70 -1.28
N ASP A 174 -2.82 5.24 -1.46
CA ASP A 174 -3.21 4.38 -2.57
C ASP A 174 -4.50 4.83 -3.23
N GLY A 175 -4.41 5.05 -4.53
CA GLY A 175 -5.54 5.34 -5.43
C GLY A 175 -5.44 6.67 -6.17
N GLY A 176 -5.60 6.59 -7.50
CA GLY A 176 -5.65 7.76 -8.37
C GLY A 176 -4.35 8.56 -8.46
N ILE A 177 -3.19 7.94 -8.18
CA ILE A 177 -1.88 8.59 -8.22
C ILE A 177 -1.42 8.79 -9.66
N ASN A 178 -1.15 10.05 -9.98
CA ASN A 178 -0.55 10.55 -11.22
C ASN A 178 0.45 11.67 -10.88
N ILE A 179 0.99 12.37 -11.86
CA ILE A 179 1.99 13.43 -11.63
C ILE A 179 1.47 14.53 -10.71
N GLU A 180 0.22 15.00 -10.92
CA GLU A 180 -0.38 16.08 -10.15
C GLU A 180 -0.69 15.62 -8.71
N THR A 181 -1.39 14.49 -8.56
CA THR A 181 -1.79 13.98 -7.25
C THR A 181 -0.61 13.47 -6.43
N SER A 182 0.45 12.91 -7.07
CA SER A 182 1.66 12.52 -6.37
C SER A 182 2.35 13.72 -5.71
N LYS A 183 2.45 14.85 -6.44
CA LYS A 183 2.98 16.09 -5.86
C LYS A 183 2.13 16.59 -4.71
N ALA A 184 0.80 16.67 -4.91
CA ALA A 184 -0.13 17.12 -3.88
C ALA A 184 -0.04 16.28 -2.60
N CYS A 185 0.00 14.94 -2.71
CA CYS A 185 0.14 14.05 -1.56
C CYS A 185 1.49 14.23 -0.82
N ARG A 186 2.59 14.40 -1.58
CA ARG A 186 3.91 14.64 -0.97
C ARG A 186 3.99 15.97 -0.25
N ASP A 187 3.38 17.01 -0.81
CA ASP A 187 3.32 18.34 -0.19
C ASP A 187 2.53 18.31 1.13
N LYS A 188 1.61 17.35 1.29
CA LYS A 188 0.83 17.08 2.51
C LYS A 188 1.50 16.08 3.48
N GLY A 189 2.66 15.52 3.13
CA GLY A 189 3.44 14.69 4.05
C GLY A 189 3.42 13.18 3.78
N ALA A 190 2.87 12.73 2.63
CA ALA A 190 2.99 11.34 2.21
C ALA A 190 4.43 10.95 1.89
N ASP A 191 4.84 9.75 2.31
CA ASP A 191 6.18 9.18 2.12
C ASP A 191 6.20 8.13 1.01
N LEU A 192 5.15 7.29 0.94
CA LEU A 192 5.00 6.18 0.01
C LEU A 192 3.75 6.42 -0.85
N LEU A 193 3.88 6.28 -2.17
CA LEU A 193 2.80 6.53 -3.12
C LEU A 193 2.61 5.31 -4.02
N VAL A 194 1.46 4.68 -3.89
CA VAL A 194 1.09 3.53 -4.73
C VAL A 194 0.60 4.03 -6.08
N CYS A 195 1.25 3.59 -7.15
CA CYS A 195 0.93 3.99 -8.51
C CYS A 195 0.73 2.76 -9.41
N GLY A 196 -0.51 2.46 -9.77
CA GLY A 196 -0.87 1.32 -10.62
C GLY A 196 -0.94 1.70 -12.09
N SER A 197 -2.14 1.81 -12.61
CA SER A 197 -2.45 1.96 -14.05
C SER A 197 -1.71 3.12 -14.74
N PHE A 198 -1.47 4.22 -14.04
CA PHE A 198 -0.77 5.38 -14.60
C PHE A 198 0.68 5.06 -14.97
N LEU A 199 1.41 4.30 -14.12
CA LEU A 199 2.78 3.90 -14.39
C LEU A 199 2.86 2.71 -15.36
N PHE A 200 2.03 1.68 -15.15
CA PHE A 200 2.03 0.49 -16.02
C PHE A 200 1.59 0.80 -17.44
N GLY A 201 0.63 1.72 -17.63
CA GLY A 201 0.17 2.17 -18.96
C GLY A 201 1.08 3.15 -19.68
N ALA A 202 2.17 3.59 -19.05
CA ALA A 202 3.07 4.57 -19.66
C ALA A 202 3.94 3.95 -20.74
N SER A 203 4.07 4.64 -21.87
CA SER A 203 4.99 4.26 -22.97
C SER A 203 6.49 4.44 -22.60
N ASN A 204 6.78 5.32 -21.65
CA ASN A 204 8.11 5.52 -21.07
C ASN A 204 8.01 5.59 -19.55
N LYS A 205 8.13 4.43 -18.90
CA LYS A 205 7.97 4.28 -17.46
C LYS A 205 9.06 5.01 -16.66
N GLU A 206 10.29 5.03 -17.14
CA GLU A 206 11.42 5.72 -16.50
C GLU A 206 11.18 7.24 -16.43
N LYS A 207 10.72 7.85 -17.53
CA LYS A 207 10.35 9.27 -17.55
C LYS A 207 9.22 9.56 -16.56
N ILE A 208 8.17 8.75 -16.59
CA ILE A 208 7.03 8.93 -15.69
C ILE A 208 7.44 8.76 -14.21
N LEU A 209 8.27 7.78 -13.88
CA LEU A 209 8.82 7.61 -12.54
C LEU A 209 9.58 8.87 -12.09
N GLY A 210 10.42 9.43 -12.95
CA GLY A 210 11.12 10.69 -12.69
C GLY A 210 10.18 11.88 -12.46
N GLU A 211 9.04 11.96 -13.15
CA GLU A 211 8.03 13.01 -12.93
C GLU A 211 7.23 12.78 -11.63
N LEU A 212 6.90 11.55 -11.30
CA LEU A 212 6.21 11.19 -10.06
C LEU A 212 7.04 11.52 -8.80
N LEU A 213 8.36 11.54 -8.90
CA LEU A 213 9.29 11.82 -7.79
C LEU A 213 9.66 13.30 -7.61
N LYS A 214 9.30 14.17 -8.57
CA LYS A 214 9.50 15.64 -8.48
C LYS A 214 8.48 16.30 -7.58
#